data_4a313c04268bd6caa019794b6a5199c2
#
_entry.id   4a313c04268bd6caa019794b6a5199c2
#
_cell.length_a   1.000
_cell.length_b   1.000
_cell.length_c   1.000
_cell.angle_alpha   90.00
_cell.angle_beta   90.00
_cell.angle_gamma   90.00
#
_symmetry.space_group_name_H-M   'P 1'
#
loop_
_entity.id
_entity.type
_entity.pdbx_description
1 polymer ?
#
loop_
_entity_poly.entity_id
_entity_poly.type
_entity_poly.pdbx_seq_one_letter_code
_entity_poly.pdbx_strand_id
1 'polypeptide(L)'
;MLSSPAVVNGTVYVGSYDSNIYALNATTGTKLWNYTTGGDVYSSPAVANGTVYVGSSDNNVYALNATTGKVTWSFTTGDYVLSSPAVSNGEVYVGSVDGNIYAIGNAAAATSQGTTPGFDVILAFFGLVIAAYVVRRRRS
;
A
#
# COMPACT_ATOMS: atom_id res chain seq x y z
N MET A 1 -3.89 -13.02 -13.70
CA MET A 1 -3.53 -12.54 -12.34
C MET A 1 -2.06 -12.10 -12.39
N LEU A 2 -1.75 -10.86 -12.04
CA LEU A 2 -0.35 -10.33 -12.00
C LEU A 2 0.15 -10.13 -10.56
N SER A 3 -0.74 -10.11 -9.57
CA SER A 3 -0.38 -10.04 -8.16
C SER A 3 0.29 -11.33 -7.70
N SER A 4 1.47 -11.21 -7.09
CA SER A 4 2.13 -12.33 -6.42
C SER A 4 1.58 -12.47 -5.01
N PRO A 5 1.26 -13.70 -4.54
CA PRO A 5 0.72 -13.88 -3.20
C PRO A 5 1.79 -13.65 -2.12
N ALA A 6 1.34 -13.13 -0.97
CA ALA A 6 2.11 -13.10 0.27
C ALA A 6 1.54 -14.15 1.24
N VAL A 7 2.41 -14.88 1.95
CA VAL A 7 2.01 -15.88 2.93
C VAL A 7 2.56 -15.51 4.31
N VAL A 8 1.66 -15.28 5.27
CA VAL A 8 2.02 -14.92 6.64
C VAL A 8 1.09 -15.63 7.61
N ASN A 9 1.67 -16.28 8.62
CA ASN A 9 0.92 -16.97 9.68
C ASN A 9 -0.21 -17.91 9.17
N GLY A 10 0.08 -18.69 8.12
CA GLY A 10 -0.89 -19.64 7.55
C GLY A 10 -2.01 -19.01 6.73
N THR A 11 -1.90 -17.72 6.39
CA THR A 11 -2.84 -17.02 5.52
C THR A 11 -2.14 -16.56 4.25
N VAL A 12 -2.77 -16.80 3.10
CA VAL A 12 -2.35 -16.31 1.77
C VAL A 12 -3.13 -15.05 1.45
N TYR A 13 -2.43 -13.97 1.13
CA TYR A 13 -3.02 -12.72 0.66
C TYR A 13 -2.69 -12.51 -0.81
N VAL A 14 -3.67 -12.16 -1.64
CA VAL A 14 -3.48 -11.99 -3.08
C VAL A 14 -4.47 -10.98 -3.66
N GLY A 15 -3.99 -10.16 -4.59
CA GLY A 15 -4.82 -9.26 -5.38
C GLY A 15 -5.37 -9.95 -6.64
N SER A 16 -6.50 -9.49 -7.15
CA SER A 16 -7.17 -10.06 -8.32
C SER A 16 -7.70 -8.97 -9.27
N TYR A 17 -7.87 -9.33 -10.55
CA TYR A 17 -8.51 -8.50 -11.58
C TYR A 17 -10.02 -8.30 -11.39
N ASP A 18 -10.63 -9.01 -10.47
CA ASP A 18 -12.02 -8.80 -10.09
C ASP A 18 -12.19 -7.69 -9.04
N SER A 19 -11.15 -6.85 -8.89
CA SER A 19 -11.07 -5.74 -7.94
C SER A 19 -11.05 -6.16 -6.47
N ASN A 20 -10.75 -7.44 -6.17
CA ASN A 20 -10.70 -7.92 -4.80
C ASN A 20 -9.26 -8.20 -4.33
N ILE A 21 -9.08 -8.02 -3.04
CA ILE A 21 -7.99 -8.59 -2.26
C ILE A 21 -8.59 -9.76 -1.48
N TYR A 22 -7.97 -10.93 -1.58
CA TYR A 22 -8.41 -12.15 -0.91
C TYR A 22 -7.43 -12.54 0.19
N ALA A 23 -7.98 -13.03 1.30
CA ALA A 23 -7.25 -13.80 2.30
C ALA A 23 -7.78 -15.23 2.31
N LEU A 24 -6.89 -16.19 2.13
CA LEU A 24 -7.20 -17.62 2.06
C LEU A 24 -6.43 -18.37 3.14
N ASN A 25 -7.03 -19.41 3.70
CA ASN A 25 -6.31 -20.34 4.54
C ASN A 25 -5.26 -21.08 3.71
N ALA A 26 -3.99 -21.03 4.10
CA ALA A 26 -2.88 -21.60 3.33
C ALA A 26 -2.92 -23.14 3.27
N THR A 27 -3.59 -23.80 4.21
CA THR A 27 -3.69 -25.26 4.27
C THR A 27 -4.88 -25.79 3.48
N THR A 28 -6.04 -25.13 3.59
CA THR A 28 -7.30 -25.62 3.03
C THR A 28 -7.71 -24.92 1.74
N GLY A 29 -7.12 -23.75 1.44
CA GLY A 29 -7.53 -22.90 0.33
C GLY A 29 -8.86 -22.18 0.54
N THR A 30 -9.49 -22.33 1.71
CA THR A 30 -10.78 -21.67 1.98
C THR A 30 -10.62 -20.17 2.14
N LYS A 31 -11.57 -19.42 1.59
CA LYS A 31 -11.61 -17.96 1.75
C LYS A 31 -11.94 -17.59 3.20
N LEU A 32 -11.05 -16.78 3.80
CA LEU A 32 -11.26 -16.22 5.14
C LEU A 32 -12.01 -14.89 5.04
N TRP A 33 -11.56 -14.03 4.15
CA TRP A 33 -12.24 -12.77 3.84
C TRP A 33 -11.82 -12.26 2.43
N ASN A 34 -12.55 -11.30 1.93
CA ASN A 34 -12.14 -10.47 0.80
C ASN A 34 -12.55 -9.01 1.04
N TYR A 35 -11.82 -8.11 0.39
CA TYR A 35 -12.14 -6.70 0.32
C TYR A 35 -12.20 -6.27 -1.14
N THR A 36 -13.27 -5.55 -1.53
CA THR A 36 -13.45 -5.04 -2.90
C THR A 36 -12.99 -3.58 -2.97
N THR A 37 -12.03 -3.32 -3.85
CA THR A 37 -11.55 -1.97 -4.21
C THR A 37 -12.38 -1.40 -5.35
N GLY A 38 -12.10 -0.15 -5.76
CA GLY A 38 -12.75 0.48 -6.91
C GLY A 38 -12.16 0.10 -8.28
N GLY A 39 -11.11 -0.74 -8.33
CA GLY A 39 -10.42 -1.14 -9.56
C GLY A 39 -9.56 -2.37 -9.37
N ASP A 40 -8.98 -2.88 -10.46
CA ASP A 40 -8.17 -4.10 -10.46
C ASP A 40 -7.00 -4.02 -9.50
N VAL A 41 -6.67 -5.13 -8.85
CA VAL A 41 -5.56 -5.23 -7.90
C VAL A 41 -4.41 -6.01 -8.53
N TYR A 42 -3.52 -5.27 -9.19
CA TYR A 42 -2.28 -5.80 -9.79
C TYR A 42 -1.15 -5.89 -8.78
N SER A 43 -1.15 -5.00 -7.81
CA SER A 43 -0.16 -4.89 -6.74
C SER A 43 -0.08 -6.20 -5.94
N SER A 44 1.15 -6.66 -5.66
CA SER A 44 1.38 -7.77 -4.73
C SER A 44 1.30 -7.26 -3.30
N PRO A 45 0.50 -7.89 -2.42
CA PRO A 45 0.36 -7.42 -1.05
C PRO A 45 1.68 -7.51 -0.25
N ALA A 46 1.93 -6.51 0.59
CA ALA A 46 2.93 -6.57 1.66
C ALA A 46 2.22 -6.73 3.01
N VAL A 47 2.73 -7.58 3.88
CA VAL A 47 2.12 -7.84 5.19
C VAL A 47 3.13 -7.53 6.28
N ALA A 48 2.79 -6.61 7.18
CA ALA A 48 3.60 -6.26 8.32
C ALA A 48 2.73 -5.88 9.53
N ASN A 49 3.12 -6.34 10.72
CA ASN A 49 2.46 -5.99 11.98
C ASN A 49 0.93 -6.16 11.95
N GLY A 50 0.43 -7.26 11.39
CA GLY A 50 -1.01 -7.54 11.31
C GLY A 50 -1.78 -6.68 10.32
N THR A 51 -1.09 -5.98 9.41
CA THR A 51 -1.68 -5.14 8.38
C THR A 51 -1.24 -5.62 6.99
N VAL A 52 -2.20 -5.69 6.06
CA VAL A 52 -1.99 -5.97 4.64
C VAL A 52 -2.01 -4.65 3.89
N TYR A 53 -0.93 -4.34 3.16
CA TYR A 53 -0.81 -3.16 2.32
C TYR A 53 -0.87 -3.55 0.86
N VAL A 54 -1.64 -2.83 0.06
CA VAL A 54 -1.81 -3.14 -1.37
C VAL A 54 -2.21 -1.89 -2.15
N GLY A 55 -1.77 -1.80 -3.40
CA GLY A 55 -2.21 -0.78 -4.35
C GLY A 55 -3.33 -1.28 -5.24
N SER A 56 -4.13 -0.35 -5.78
CA SER A 56 -5.21 -0.63 -6.72
C SER A 56 -5.19 0.33 -7.90
N SER A 57 -5.76 -0.07 -9.01
CA SER A 57 -5.97 0.80 -10.18
C SER A 57 -7.11 1.81 -9.99
N ASP A 58 -7.70 1.89 -8.80
CA ASP A 58 -8.58 2.99 -8.39
C ASP A 58 -7.80 4.18 -7.79
N ASN A 59 -6.49 4.21 -7.96
CA ASN A 59 -5.54 5.22 -7.48
C ASN A 59 -5.27 5.19 -5.96
N ASN A 60 -5.75 4.17 -5.24
CA ASN A 60 -5.57 4.10 -3.80
C ASN A 60 -4.54 3.05 -3.37
N VAL A 61 -3.88 3.37 -2.27
CA VAL A 61 -3.16 2.43 -1.42
C VAL A 61 -4.07 2.09 -0.25
N TYR A 62 -4.27 0.82 0.02
CA TYR A 62 -5.09 0.33 1.12
C TYR A 62 -4.23 -0.32 2.19
N ALA A 63 -4.57 -0.05 3.45
CA ALA A 63 -4.12 -0.81 4.61
C ALA A 63 -5.31 -1.52 5.24
N LEU A 64 -5.25 -2.84 5.26
CA LEU A 64 -6.33 -3.70 5.75
C LEU A 64 -5.86 -4.46 6.99
N ASN A 65 -6.74 -4.63 7.97
CA ASN A 65 -6.47 -5.55 9.08
C ASN A 65 -6.34 -6.98 8.53
N ALA A 66 -5.21 -7.63 8.76
CA ALA A 66 -4.89 -8.94 8.21
C ALA A 66 -5.86 -10.05 8.65
N THR A 67 -6.46 -9.92 9.84
CA THR A 67 -7.40 -10.90 10.38
C THR A 67 -8.83 -10.71 9.86
N THR A 68 -9.27 -9.46 9.72
CA THR A 68 -10.68 -9.14 9.46
C THR A 68 -10.96 -8.63 8.05
N GLY A 69 -9.94 -8.21 7.31
CA GLY A 69 -10.08 -7.56 6.00
C GLY A 69 -10.66 -6.14 6.06
N LYS A 70 -10.88 -5.58 7.25
CA LYS A 70 -11.39 -4.21 7.38
C LYS A 70 -10.33 -3.18 7.04
N VAL A 71 -10.70 -2.14 6.31
CA VAL A 71 -9.82 -1.00 6.01
C VAL A 71 -9.49 -0.27 7.31
N THR A 72 -8.18 -0.13 7.56
CA THR A 72 -7.65 0.71 8.64
C THR A 72 -7.47 2.14 8.14
N TRP A 73 -6.90 2.27 6.93
CA TRP A 73 -6.79 3.53 6.21
C TRP A 73 -6.64 3.27 4.71
N SER A 74 -6.89 4.30 3.92
CA SER A 74 -6.54 4.37 2.50
C SER A 74 -5.93 5.71 2.16
N PHE A 75 -5.07 5.74 1.14
CA PHE A 75 -4.41 6.93 0.66
C PHE A 75 -4.56 7.02 -0.87
N THR A 76 -5.04 8.15 -1.38
CA THR A 76 -5.24 8.39 -2.81
C THR A 76 -4.01 9.05 -3.44
N THR A 77 -3.48 8.44 -4.48
CA THR A 77 -2.41 8.98 -5.35
C THR A 77 -3.00 9.69 -6.56
N GLY A 78 -2.16 10.26 -7.42
CA GLY A 78 -2.62 10.95 -8.63
C GLY A 78 -3.03 10.02 -9.78
N ASP A 79 -2.67 8.72 -9.76
CA ASP A 79 -2.98 7.73 -10.79
C ASP A 79 -2.86 6.30 -10.21
N TYR A 80 -3.03 5.28 -11.05
CA TYR A 80 -2.99 3.86 -10.66
C TYR A 80 -1.80 3.50 -9.78
N VAL A 81 -2.05 2.69 -8.77
CA VAL A 81 -1.02 2.12 -7.91
C VAL A 81 -0.82 0.65 -8.29
N LEU A 82 0.05 0.41 -9.25
CA LEU A 82 0.35 -0.93 -9.77
C LEU A 82 1.55 -1.57 -9.06
N SER A 83 2.40 -0.77 -8.43
CA SER A 83 3.58 -1.25 -7.72
C SER A 83 3.19 -2.00 -6.45
N SER A 84 4.04 -2.95 -6.07
CA SER A 84 3.93 -3.65 -4.79
C SER A 84 4.51 -2.79 -3.67
N PRO A 85 3.81 -2.60 -2.53
CA PRO A 85 4.32 -1.84 -1.41
C PRO A 85 5.54 -2.50 -0.76
N ALA A 86 6.46 -1.67 -0.28
CA ALA A 86 7.51 -2.09 0.66
C ALA A 86 7.25 -1.42 2.01
N VAL A 87 7.49 -2.15 3.10
CA VAL A 87 7.26 -1.64 4.46
C VAL A 87 8.54 -1.67 5.25
N SER A 88 8.91 -0.56 5.86
CA SER A 88 10.07 -0.45 6.74
C SER A 88 9.79 0.56 7.86
N ASN A 89 10.07 0.18 9.10
CA ASN A 89 9.92 1.07 10.28
C ASN A 89 8.54 1.74 10.41
N GLY A 90 7.47 1.05 9.99
CA GLY A 90 6.11 1.57 10.03
C GLY A 90 5.74 2.51 8.88
N GLU A 91 6.65 2.74 7.94
CA GLU A 91 6.39 3.47 6.70
C GLU A 91 6.14 2.51 5.53
N VAL A 92 5.20 2.89 4.67
CA VAL A 92 4.82 2.16 3.45
C VAL A 92 5.31 2.95 2.24
N TYR A 93 6.14 2.33 1.42
CA TYR A 93 6.67 2.92 0.19
C TYR A 93 5.98 2.30 -1.02
N VAL A 94 5.50 3.12 -1.92
CA VAL A 94 4.77 2.67 -3.12
C VAL A 94 4.96 3.64 -4.28
N GLY A 95 5.09 3.11 -5.49
CA GLY A 95 5.11 3.90 -6.73
C GLY A 95 3.73 4.00 -7.35
N SER A 96 3.40 5.15 -7.93
CA SER A 96 2.19 5.37 -8.71
C SER A 96 2.53 5.65 -10.17
N VAL A 97 1.59 5.37 -11.05
CA VAL A 97 1.68 5.68 -12.50
C VAL A 97 1.75 7.19 -12.74
N ASP A 98 1.35 8.01 -11.76
CA ASP A 98 1.52 9.48 -11.82
C ASP A 98 3.00 9.92 -11.81
N GLY A 99 3.96 8.98 -11.72
CA GLY A 99 5.40 9.23 -11.75
C GLY A 99 6.02 9.55 -10.38
N ASN A 100 5.26 9.40 -9.30
CA ASN A 100 5.74 9.66 -7.95
C ASN A 100 5.98 8.39 -7.15
N ILE A 101 6.88 8.48 -6.17
CA ILE A 101 7.04 7.51 -5.09
C ILE A 101 6.46 8.14 -3.83
N TYR A 102 5.58 7.41 -3.18
CA TYR A 102 4.93 7.81 -1.93
C TYR A 102 5.55 7.06 -0.76
N ALA A 103 5.88 7.79 0.29
CA ALA A 103 6.19 7.26 1.60
C ALA A 103 5.02 7.62 2.54
N ILE A 104 4.29 6.64 3.01
CA ILE A 104 3.08 6.80 3.80
C ILE A 104 3.36 6.25 5.19
N GLY A 105 3.34 7.11 6.21
CA GLY A 105 3.70 6.71 7.56
C GLY A 105 3.00 7.53 8.64
N ASN A 106 3.39 7.31 9.87
CA ASN A 106 2.89 8.09 11.00
C ASN A 106 3.62 9.45 11.05
N ALA A 107 2.88 10.55 11.09
CA ALA A 107 3.39 11.92 11.13
C ALA A 107 4.43 12.18 12.25
N ALA A 108 4.44 11.36 13.30
CA ALA A 108 5.40 11.46 14.39
C ALA A 108 6.84 11.00 14.02
N ALA A 109 7.01 10.29 12.90
CA ALA A 109 8.32 9.81 12.43
C ALA A 109 8.97 10.74 11.39
N ALA A 110 8.29 11.77 10.95
CA ALA A 110 8.75 12.73 9.96
C ALA A 110 9.64 13.81 10.59
N THR A 111 10.74 13.43 11.20
CA THR A 111 11.84 14.38 11.41
C THR A 111 12.49 14.64 10.05
N SER A 112 12.47 15.91 9.63
CA SER A 112 13.12 16.41 8.43
C SER A 112 14.60 16.01 8.40
N GLN A 113 14.92 14.90 7.80
CA GLN A 113 16.27 14.59 7.37
C GLN A 113 16.50 15.28 6.04
N GLY A 114 17.54 16.09 5.99
CA GLY A 114 17.86 17.08 4.95
C GLY A 114 17.59 16.62 3.53
N THR A 115 17.14 17.57 2.73
CA THR A 115 16.92 17.43 1.30
C THR A 115 18.11 16.81 0.58
N THR A 116 17.96 15.57 0.13
CA THR A 116 18.93 14.97 -0.79
C THR A 116 18.89 15.75 -2.11
N PRO A 117 20.03 16.22 -2.65
CA PRO A 117 20.02 16.95 -3.93
C PRO A 117 19.34 16.13 -5.04
N GLY A 118 18.35 16.72 -5.72
CA GLY A 118 17.62 16.10 -6.82
C GLY A 118 16.27 15.46 -6.46
N PHE A 119 15.84 15.55 -5.19
CA PHE A 119 14.52 15.09 -4.75
C PHE A 119 13.78 16.21 -4.02
N ASP A 120 12.53 16.44 -4.39
CA ASP A 120 11.61 17.29 -3.63
C ASP A 120 10.70 16.40 -2.78
N VAL A 121 10.64 16.69 -1.49
CA VAL A 121 9.71 16.01 -0.57
C VAL A 121 8.47 16.89 -0.45
N ILE A 122 7.31 16.38 -0.89
CA ILE A 122 6.03 17.02 -0.71
C ILE A 122 5.32 16.33 0.47
N LEU A 123 5.09 17.10 1.54
CA LEU A 123 4.29 16.68 2.68
C LEU A 123 2.81 16.77 2.32
N ALA A 124 2.09 15.64 2.34
CA ALA A 124 0.65 15.60 2.25
C ALA A 124 0.09 15.20 3.63
N PHE A 125 -0.69 16.10 4.24
CA PHE A 125 -1.38 15.83 5.50
C PHE A 125 -2.80 15.35 5.23
N PHE A 126 -3.12 14.11 5.68
CA PHE A 126 -4.48 13.58 5.66
C PHE A 126 -4.89 13.23 7.07
N GLY A 127 -5.73 14.08 7.68
CA GLY A 127 -6.27 13.84 9.01
C GLY A 127 -5.19 13.79 10.11
N LEU A 128 -5.59 13.46 11.31
CA LEU A 128 -4.82 13.62 12.55
C LEU A 128 -3.58 12.72 12.70
N VAL A 129 -3.28 11.74 11.80
CA VAL A 129 -2.31 10.69 12.11
C VAL A 129 -1.43 10.21 10.94
N ILE A 130 -1.72 10.52 9.68
CA ILE A 130 -0.96 9.98 8.54
C ILE A 130 -0.34 11.12 7.74
N ALA A 131 1.01 11.19 7.73
CA ALA A 131 1.76 12.02 6.80
C ALA A 131 2.24 11.13 5.64
N ALA A 132 1.96 11.55 4.42
CA ALA A 132 2.56 10.96 3.23
C ALA A 132 3.59 11.93 2.64
N TYR A 133 4.76 11.42 2.31
CA TYR A 133 5.81 12.14 1.63
C TYR A 133 5.82 11.70 0.17
N VAL A 134 5.76 12.66 -0.74
CA VAL A 134 5.98 12.41 -2.17
C VAL A 134 7.42 12.77 -2.50
N VAL A 135 8.21 11.80 -2.89
CA VAL A 135 9.57 12.02 -3.37
C VAL A 135 9.53 12.15 -4.88
N ARG A 136 9.71 13.36 -5.38
CA ARG A 136 9.81 13.61 -6.83
C ARG A 136 11.27 13.72 -7.25
N ARG A 137 11.63 13.01 -8.32
CA ARG A 137 12.90 13.25 -9.00
C ARG A 137 12.77 14.51 -9.87
N ARG A 138 13.58 15.53 -9.61
CA ARG A 138 13.70 16.65 -10.57
C ARG A 138 14.28 16.12 -11.88
N ARG A 139 13.58 16.35 -12.99
CA ARG A 139 14.19 16.21 -14.31
C ARG A 139 15.11 17.41 -14.47
N SER A 140 16.42 17.13 -14.59
CA SER A 140 17.42 18.09 -15.05
C SER A 140 17.22 18.39 -16.51
#